data_2da092222ecb86cf5f22f9f4579a0c6c
#
_entry.id   2da092222ecb86cf5f22f9f4579a0c6c
#
_cell.length_a   1.000
_cell.length_b   1.000
_cell.length_c   1.000
_cell.angle_alpha   90.00
_cell.angle_beta   90.00
_cell.angle_gamma   90.00
#
_symmetry.space_group_name_H-M   'P 1'
#
loop_
_entity.id
_entity.type
_entity.pdbx_description
1 polymer ?
#
loop_
_entity_poly.entity_id
_entity_poly.type
_entity_poly.pdbx_seq_one_letter_code
_entity_poly.pdbx_strand_id
1 'polypeptide(L)'
;ELLKLSLMLTELLKLSLIDTELLKLSLILTELLKLSLIDTELLKLSLILTELLKLSLMLTELLKLSLIDTELLKLSLMLTELLKLSLIDTELLKLSLILTELLKLSLMLTELLKLSLILTELLKLSLMLTELDKLSLMLTELLKLSLMLTELLKLSLILTELLKLSLILTELLKLSLIDTELLKLSLILTELLKLSL
;
A
#
# COMPACT_ATOMS: atom_id res chain seq x y z
N GLU A 1 3.51 12.75 25.05
CA GLU A 1 4.65 11.88 24.73
C GLU A 1 4.43 10.49 25.34
N LEU A 2 4.19 9.48 24.49
CA LEU A 2 3.99 8.10 24.93
C LEU A 2 5.10 7.22 24.34
N LEU A 3 5.86 6.54 25.19
CA LEU A 3 7.02 5.77 24.75
C LEU A 3 6.64 4.42 24.07
N LYS A 4 5.68 3.71 24.59
CA LYS A 4 5.24 2.42 24.03
C LYS A 4 3.80 2.11 24.41
N LEU A 5 2.99 1.73 23.43
CA LEU A 5 1.67 1.17 23.64
C LEU A 5 1.57 -0.21 22.99
N SER A 6 1.22 -1.22 23.76
CA SER A 6 0.98 -2.57 23.25
C SER A 6 -0.37 -3.06 23.75
N LEU A 7 -1.25 -3.42 22.84
CA LEU A 7 -2.59 -3.92 23.14
C LEU A 7 -2.81 -5.27 22.46
N MET A 8 -3.38 -6.20 23.22
CA MET A 8 -3.83 -7.49 22.73
C MET A 8 -5.30 -7.65 23.14
N LEU A 9 -6.19 -7.66 22.15
CA LEU A 9 -7.63 -7.69 22.37
C LEU A 9 -8.28 -8.70 21.42
N THR A 10 -9.34 -9.36 21.87
CA THR A 10 -10.08 -10.28 20.99
C THR A 10 -11.11 -9.55 20.16
N GLU A 11 -11.84 -8.66 20.76
CA GLU A 11 -12.90 -7.89 20.08
C GLU A 11 -12.83 -6.41 20.47
N LEU A 12 -12.86 -5.55 19.48
CA LEU A 12 -12.87 -4.11 19.71
C LEU A 12 -13.74 -3.40 18.62
N LEU A 13 -14.74 -2.67 19.05
CA LEU A 13 -15.61 -1.93 18.11
C LEU A 13 -14.94 -0.72 17.49
N LYS A 14 -14.23 0.08 18.28
CA LYS A 14 -13.55 1.29 17.78
C LYS A 14 -12.36 1.64 18.64
N LEU A 15 -11.23 1.85 17.98
CA LEU A 15 -10.05 2.44 18.60
C LEU A 15 -9.70 3.74 17.84
N SER A 16 -9.62 4.85 18.59
CA SER A 16 -9.15 6.12 18.05
C SER A 16 -8.03 6.65 18.93
N LEU A 17 -6.87 6.86 18.33
CA LEU A 17 -5.70 7.39 19.00
C LEU A 17 -5.29 8.70 18.31
N ILE A 18 -5.07 9.73 19.11
CA ILE A 18 -4.55 11.01 18.66
C ILE A 18 -3.40 11.37 19.59
N ASP A 19 -2.19 11.38 19.05
CA ASP A 19 -0.99 11.72 19.81
C ASP A 19 -0.09 12.64 18.98
N THR A 20 0.88 13.26 19.58
CA THR A 20 1.87 14.09 18.88
C THR A 20 3.19 13.35 18.74
N GLU A 21 3.55 12.55 19.73
CA GLU A 21 4.80 11.78 19.72
C GLU A 21 4.58 10.39 20.31
N LEU A 22 4.60 9.38 19.48
CA LEU A 22 4.50 7.98 19.90
C LEU A 22 5.67 7.17 19.38
N LEU A 23 6.46 6.59 20.27
CA LEU A 23 7.65 5.82 19.84
C LEU A 23 7.30 4.47 19.21
N LYS A 24 6.40 3.71 19.83
CA LYS A 24 5.99 2.38 19.31
C LYS A 24 4.55 2.06 19.63
N LEU A 25 3.78 1.74 18.61
CA LEU A 25 2.45 1.18 18.76
C LEU A 25 2.42 -0.25 18.19
N SER A 26 2.02 -1.22 19.02
CA SER A 26 1.81 -2.59 18.60
C SER A 26 0.41 -3.03 18.99
N LEU A 27 -0.39 -3.44 18.02
CA LEU A 27 -1.74 -3.95 18.22
C LEU A 27 -1.86 -5.35 17.64
N ILE A 28 -2.39 -6.26 18.45
CA ILE A 28 -2.76 -7.61 18.03
C ILE A 28 -4.23 -7.79 18.37
N LEU A 29 -5.06 -7.92 17.36
CA LEU A 29 -6.52 -7.95 17.49
C LEU A 29 -7.09 -9.06 16.62
N THR A 30 -8.10 -9.75 17.13
CA THR A 30 -8.80 -10.74 16.31
C THR A 30 -9.88 -10.06 15.47
N GLU A 31 -10.73 -9.29 16.10
CA GLU A 31 -11.79 -8.56 15.40
C GLU A 31 -11.76 -7.07 15.76
N LEU A 32 -11.70 -6.22 14.75
CA LEU A 32 -11.74 -4.77 14.93
C LEU A 32 -12.63 -4.10 13.88
N LEU A 33 -13.63 -3.37 14.31
CA LEU A 33 -14.51 -2.67 13.38
C LEU A 33 -13.87 -1.42 12.78
N LYS A 34 -13.22 -0.60 13.59
CA LYS A 34 -12.58 0.64 13.10
C LYS A 34 -11.35 1.02 13.93
N LEU A 35 -10.24 1.20 13.25
CA LEU A 35 -9.05 1.82 13.82
C LEU A 35 -8.79 3.16 13.11
N SER A 36 -8.67 4.23 13.89
CA SER A 36 -8.23 5.53 13.42
C SER A 36 -7.05 6.01 14.25
N LEU A 37 -5.96 6.32 13.59
CA LEU A 37 -4.76 6.84 14.21
C LEU A 37 -4.36 8.14 13.53
N ILE A 38 -4.18 9.19 14.34
CA ILE A 38 -3.68 10.49 13.90
C ILE A 38 -2.49 10.82 14.79
N ASP A 39 -1.32 10.93 14.20
CA ASP A 39 -0.08 11.22 14.94
C ASP A 39 0.80 12.15 14.12
N THR A 40 1.69 12.88 14.78
CA THR A 40 2.67 13.71 14.09
C THR A 40 3.96 12.92 13.89
N GLU A 41 4.46 12.29 14.93
CA GLU A 41 5.70 11.53 14.87
C GLU A 41 5.52 10.11 15.45
N LEU A 42 5.59 9.09 14.61
CA LEU A 42 5.50 7.70 15.02
C LEU A 42 6.70 6.90 14.53
N LEU A 43 7.47 6.34 15.43
CA LEU A 43 8.66 5.59 15.04
C LEU A 43 8.34 4.21 14.46
N LYS A 44 7.44 3.45 15.09
CA LYS A 44 7.05 2.11 14.61
C LYS A 44 5.58 1.81 14.90
N LEU A 45 4.85 1.46 13.86
CA LEU A 45 3.52 0.91 13.95
C LEU A 45 3.53 -0.55 13.46
N SER A 46 3.08 -1.47 14.31
CA SER A 46 2.89 -2.87 13.96
C SER A 46 1.47 -3.29 14.29
N LEU A 47 0.75 -3.74 13.29
CA LEU A 47 -0.62 -4.22 13.41
C LEU A 47 -0.69 -5.66 12.90
N ILE A 48 -1.25 -6.54 13.73
CA ILE A 48 -1.56 -7.92 13.37
C ILE A 48 -3.04 -8.13 13.67
N LEU A 49 -3.82 -8.37 12.64
CA LEU A 49 -5.28 -8.41 12.70
C LEU A 49 -5.79 -9.63 11.93
N THR A 50 -6.87 -10.22 12.38
CA THR A 50 -7.50 -11.30 11.60
C THR A 50 -8.65 -10.73 10.77
N GLU A 51 -9.49 -9.92 11.38
CA GLU A 51 -10.60 -9.26 10.68
C GLU A 51 -10.64 -7.76 11.02
N LEU A 52 -10.54 -6.92 10.01
CA LEU A 52 -10.62 -5.48 10.18
C LEU A 52 -11.53 -4.82 9.14
N LEU A 53 -12.53 -4.12 9.60
CA LEU A 53 -13.45 -3.44 8.67
C LEU A 53 -12.87 -2.16 8.09
N LYS A 54 -12.25 -1.31 8.89
CA LYS A 54 -11.66 -0.04 8.41
C LYS A 54 -10.43 0.37 9.22
N LEU A 55 -9.34 0.59 8.52
CA LEU A 55 -8.14 1.21 9.04
C LEU A 55 -7.92 2.57 8.35
N SER A 56 -7.79 3.63 9.15
CA SER A 56 -7.42 4.95 8.67
C SER A 56 -6.23 5.49 9.47
N LEU A 57 -5.15 5.78 8.78
CA LEU A 57 -3.96 6.37 9.38
C LEU A 57 -3.67 7.71 8.70
N MET A 58 -3.46 8.74 9.53
CA MET A 58 -2.99 10.06 9.11
C MET A 58 -1.76 10.40 9.95
N LEU A 59 -0.59 10.38 9.34
CA LEU A 59 0.68 10.53 10.03
C LEU A 59 1.57 11.50 9.24
N THR A 60 2.31 12.34 9.94
CA THR A 60 3.27 13.22 9.27
C THR A 60 4.59 12.47 9.07
N GLU A 61 5.16 11.95 10.12
CA GLU A 61 6.41 11.19 10.03
C GLU A 61 6.24 9.77 10.58
N LEU A 62 6.58 8.77 9.79
CA LEU A 62 6.55 7.37 10.19
C LEU A 62 7.79 6.61 9.72
N LEU A 63 8.55 6.04 10.64
CA LEU A 63 9.73 5.28 10.25
C LEU A 63 9.41 3.90 9.69
N LYS A 64 8.52 3.15 10.33
CA LYS A 64 8.13 1.81 9.86
C LYS A 64 6.67 1.49 10.15
N LEU A 65 5.95 1.12 9.11
CA LEU A 65 4.62 0.52 9.21
C LEU A 65 4.68 -0.93 8.74
N SER A 66 4.23 -1.84 9.59
CA SER A 66 3.98 -3.24 9.24
C SER A 66 2.54 -3.59 9.58
N LEU A 67 1.82 -4.04 8.58
CA LEU A 67 0.44 -4.49 8.72
C LEU A 67 0.34 -5.92 8.17
N ILE A 68 -0.19 -6.81 8.97
CA ILE A 68 -0.50 -8.19 8.60
C ILE A 68 -1.97 -8.41 8.94
N ASP A 69 -2.77 -8.70 7.95
CA ASP A 69 -4.20 -8.95 8.11
C ASP A 69 -4.62 -10.18 7.30
N THR A 70 -5.74 -10.78 7.65
CA THR A 70 -6.32 -11.85 6.83
C THR A 70 -7.47 -11.30 6.02
N GLU A 71 -8.35 -10.54 6.63
CA GLU A 71 -9.50 -9.92 5.96
C GLU A 71 -9.59 -8.43 6.30
N LEU A 72 -9.35 -7.58 5.33
CA LEU A 72 -9.43 -6.12 5.49
C LEU A 72 -10.36 -5.50 4.46
N LEU A 73 -11.40 -4.83 4.91
CA LEU A 73 -12.35 -4.22 3.98
C LEU A 73 -11.84 -2.90 3.38
N LYS A 74 -11.25 -2.02 4.20
CA LYS A 74 -10.73 -0.73 3.70
C LYS A 74 -9.51 -0.26 4.48
N LEU A 75 -8.43 -0.03 3.77
CA LEU A 75 -7.23 0.62 4.28
C LEU A 75 -7.04 1.97 3.59
N SER A 76 -6.92 3.03 4.38
CA SER A 76 -6.57 4.36 3.89
C SER A 76 -5.40 4.91 4.69
N LEU A 77 -4.32 5.23 4.00
CA LEU A 77 -3.12 5.82 4.58
C LEU A 77 -2.84 7.17 3.92
N MET A 78 -2.63 8.20 4.74
CA MET A 78 -2.15 9.51 4.32
C MET A 78 -0.91 9.84 5.15
N LEU A 79 0.23 9.89 4.50
CA LEU A 79 1.52 10.07 5.15
C LEU A 79 2.35 11.10 4.36
N THR A 80 3.05 11.96 5.08
CA THR A 80 3.97 12.89 4.42
C THR A 80 5.34 12.22 4.23
N GLU A 81 5.92 11.71 5.28
CA GLU A 81 7.22 11.02 5.21
C GLU A 81 7.13 9.59 5.76
N LEU A 82 7.54 8.63 4.97
CA LEU A 82 7.55 7.22 5.38
C LEU A 82 8.81 6.49 4.90
N LEU A 83 9.54 5.89 5.81
CA LEU A 83 10.74 5.15 5.43
C LEU A 83 10.42 3.76 4.86
N LYS A 84 9.55 2.99 5.52
CA LYS A 84 9.19 1.63 5.06
C LYS A 84 7.74 1.28 5.37
N LEU A 85 7.01 0.88 4.35
CA LEU A 85 5.69 0.27 4.46
C LEU A 85 5.75 -1.19 3.97
N SER A 86 5.29 -2.11 4.82
CA SER A 86 5.06 -3.50 4.45
C SER A 86 3.62 -3.88 4.79
N LEU A 87 2.90 -4.34 3.81
CA LEU A 87 1.53 -4.84 3.96
C LEU A 87 1.43 -6.26 3.40
N ILE A 88 0.92 -7.17 4.21
CA ILE A 88 0.63 -8.54 3.84
C ILE A 88 -0.83 -8.81 4.20
N ASP A 89 -1.62 -9.15 3.21
CA ASP A 89 -3.04 -9.41 3.39
C ASP A 89 -3.50 -10.58 2.49
N THR A 90 -4.54 -11.28 2.90
CA THR A 90 -5.11 -12.32 2.07
C THR A 90 -6.26 -11.76 1.25
N GLU A 91 -7.20 -11.09 1.90
CA GLU A 91 -8.36 -10.50 1.23
C GLU A 91 -8.49 -9.02 1.57
N LEU A 92 -8.32 -8.16 0.58
CA LEU A 92 -8.42 -6.70 0.75
C LEU A 92 -9.37 -6.09 -0.28
N LEU A 93 -10.43 -5.45 0.15
CA LEU A 93 -11.39 -4.87 -0.78
C LEU A 93 -10.90 -3.55 -1.39
N LYS A 94 -10.35 -2.65 -0.57
CA LYS A 94 -9.85 -1.35 -1.07
C LYS A 94 -8.62 -0.86 -0.30
N LEU A 95 -7.56 -0.61 -1.03
CA LEU A 95 -6.36 0.04 -0.53
C LEU A 95 -6.17 1.40 -1.22
N SER A 96 -6.07 2.46 -0.42
CA SER A 96 -5.73 3.79 -0.90
C SER A 96 -4.55 4.34 -0.11
N LEU A 97 -3.47 4.68 -0.80
CA LEU A 97 -2.27 5.27 -0.22
C LEU A 97 -1.98 6.61 -0.89
N ILE A 98 -1.80 7.65 -0.07
CA ILE A 98 -1.37 8.97 -0.51
C ILE A 98 -0.13 9.32 0.31
N LEU A 99 1.02 9.41 -0.36
CA LEU A 99 2.32 9.59 0.27
C LEU A 99 3.11 10.65 -0.50
N THR A 100 3.77 11.55 0.23
CA THR A 100 4.63 12.53 -0.43
C THR A 100 6.02 11.94 -0.61
N GLU A 101 6.65 11.47 0.44
CA GLU A 101 7.98 10.87 0.38
C GLU A 101 7.96 9.44 0.93
N LEU A 102 8.43 8.48 0.15
CA LEU A 102 8.50 7.09 0.56
C LEU A 102 9.77 6.40 0.07
N LEU A 103 10.51 5.80 0.98
CA LEU A 103 11.72 5.07 0.60
C LEU A 103 11.43 3.68 0.05
N LYS A 104 10.58 2.89 0.72
CA LYS A 104 10.25 1.53 0.28
C LYS A 104 8.82 1.16 0.59
N LEU A 105 8.08 0.75 -0.44
CA LEU A 105 6.77 0.13 -0.33
C LEU A 105 6.82 -1.31 -0.81
N SER A 106 6.36 -2.25 0.02
CA SER A 106 6.18 -3.64 -0.35
C SER A 106 4.78 -4.09 0.00
N LEU A 107 4.04 -4.55 -0.98
CA LEU A 107 2.69 -5.11 -0.83
C LEU A 107 2.68 -6.55 -1.34
N MET A 108 2.16 -7.45 -0.53
CA MET A 108 1.89 -8.84 -0.89
C MET A 108 0.42 -9.13 -0.57
N LEU A 109 -0.37 -9.32 -1.60
CA LEU A 109 -1.81 -9.48 -1.47
C LEU A 109 -2.27 -10.65 -2.36
N THR A 110 -3.18 -11.46 -1.85
CA THR A 110 -3.72 -12.56 -2.64
C THR A 110 -4.91 -12.07 -3.46
N GLU A 111 -5.89 -11.51 -2.82
CA GLU A 111 -7.07 -10.97 -3.49
C GLU A 111 -7.24 -9.48 -3.17
N LEU A 112 -7.36 -8.65 -4.20
CA LEU A 112 -7.55 -7.22 -4.04
C LEU A 112 -8.51 -6.66 -5.10
N LEU A 113 -9.58 -6.03 -4.67
CA LEU A 113 -10.52 -5.44 -5.62
C LEU A 113 -10.00 -4.11 -6.22
N LYS A 114 -9.47 -3.22 -5.38
CA LYS A 114 -8.97 -1.91 -5.87
C LYS A 114 -7.75 -1.42 -5.10
N LEU A 115 -6.70 -1.16 -5.84
CA LEU A 115 -5.50 -0.49 -5.35
C LEU A 115 -5.35 0.87 -6.03
N SER A 116 -5.25 1.93 -5.22
CA SER A 116 -4.92 3.27 -5.68
C SER A 116 -3.72 3.82 -4.91
N LEU A 117 -2.66 4.14 -5.61
CA LEU A 117 -1.45 4.75 -5.03
C LEU A 117 -1.20 6.10 -5.71
N ILE A 118 -1.02 7.13 -4.89
CA ILE A 118 -0.60 8.47 -5.31
C ILE A 118 0.65 8.81 -4.52
N LEU A 119 1.78 8.89 -5.21
CA LEU A 119 3.09 9.07 -4.60
C LEU A 119 3.85 10.17 -5.36
N THR A 120 4.44 11.11 -4.62
CA THR A 120 5.24 12.15 -5.25
C THR A 120 6.67 11.66 -5.44
N GLU A 121 7.32 11.23 -4.39
CA GLU A 121 8.68 10.70 -4.47
C GLU A 121 8.76 9.29 -3.90
N LEU A 122 9.23 8.34 -4.69
CA LEU A 122 9.36 6.95 -4.27
C LEU A 122 10.64 6.30 -4.76
N LEU A 123 11.42 5.74 -3.87
CA LEU A 123 12.64 5.05 -4.25
C LEU A 123 12.39 3.64 -4.79
N LYS A 124 11.57 2.84 -4.12
CA LYS A 124 11.26 1.46 -4.54
C LYS A 124 9.83 1.06 -4.23
N LEU A 125 9.11 0.64 -5.25
CA LEU A 125 7.80 0.00 -5.14
C LEU A 125 7.88 -1.45 -5.61
N SER A 126 7.45 -2.38 -4.76
CA SER A 126 7.31 -3.79 -5.11
C SER A 126 5.89 -4.25 -4.78
N LEU A 127 5.17 -4.71 -5.77
CA LEU A 127 3.83 -5.28 -5.62
C LEU A 127 3.83 -6.72 -6.12
N MET A 128 3.31 -7.61 -5.29
CA MET A 128 3.05 -9.01 -5.63
C MET A 128 1.58 -9.29 -5.35
N LEU A 129 0.81 -9.52 -6.39
CA LEU A 129 -0.64 -9.69 -6.32
C LEU A 129 -1.05 -10.91 -7.15
N THR A 130 -1.93 -11.72 -6.61
CA THR A 130 -2.44 -12.87 -7.36
C THR A 130 -3.65 -12.44 -8.19
N GLU A 131 -4.66 -11.90 -7.55
CA GLU A 131 -5.88 -11.44 -8.23
C GLU A 131 -6.13 -9.96 -7.95
N LEU A 132 -6.34 -9.16 -8.98
CA LEU A 132 -6.61 -7.73 -8.85
C LEU A 132 -7.54 -7.22 -9.94
N ASP A 133 -8.64 -6.60 -9.57
CA ASP A 133 -9.55 -5.99 -10.55
C ASP A 133 -9.00 -4.68 -11.11
N LYS A 134 -8.54 -3.78 -10.26
CA LYS A 134 -8.07 -2.46 -10.69
C LYS A 134 -6.84 -1.98 -9.93
N LEU A 135 -5.78 -1.70 -10.67
CA LEU A 135 -4.59 -1.01 -10.19
C LEU A 135 -4.49 0.35 -10.84
N SER A 136 -4.42 1.40 -10.02
CA SER A 136 -4.14 2.76 -10.47
C SER A 136 -2.94 3.31 -9.72
N LEU A 137 -1.89 3.65 -10.43
CA LEU A 137 -0.68 4.27 -9.89
C LEU A 137 -0.47 5.62 -10.54
N MET A 138 -0.30 6.65 -9.69
CA MET A 138 0.10 7.99 -10.09
C MET A 138 1.38 8.33 -9.32
N LEU A 139 2.48 8.42 -10.05
CA LEU A 139 3.81 8.60 -9.49
C LEU A 139 4.52 9.74 -10.21
N THR A 140 5.08 10.69 -9.45
CA THR A 140 5.81 11.79 -10.06
C THR A 140 7.27 11.40 -10.27
N GLU A 141 7.95 10.99 -9.22
CA GLU A 141 9.34 10.53 -9.31
C GLU A 141 9.49 9.12 -8.73
N LEU A 142 9.96 8.18 -9.54
CA LEU A 142 10.13 6.80 -9.11
C LEU A 142 11.44 6.19 -9.63
N LEU A 143 12.25 5.68 -8.73
CA LEU A 143 13.49 5.03 -9.12
C LEU A 143 13.29 3.61 -9.64
N LYS A 144 12.49 2.79 -8.95
CA LYS A 144 12.25 1.40 -9.35
C LYS A 144 10.82 0.96 -9.05
N LEU A 145 10.11 0.52 -10.07
CA LEU A 145 8.82 -0.14 -9.96
C LEU A 145 8.94 -1.61 -10.39
N SER A 146 8.54 -2.52 -9.52
CA SER A 146 8.42 -3.95 -9.84
C SER A 146 7.01 -4.42 -9.52
N LEU A 147 6.30 -4.89 -10.53
CA LEU A 147 4.97 -5.47 -10.41
C LEU A 147 5.00 -6.93 -10.87
N MET A 148 4.49 -7.82 -10.02
CA MET A 148 4.26 -9.22 -10.36
C MET A 148 2.78 -9.51 -10.09
N LEU A 149 2.04 -9.77 -11.14
CA LEU A 149 0.60 -9.95 -11.08
C LEU A 149 0.21 -11.21 -11.87
N THR A 150 -0.62 -12.05 -11.30
CA THR A 150 -1.10 -13.23 -12.02
C THR A 150 -2.32 -12.88 -12.86
N GLU A 151 -3.35 -12.33 -12.23
CA GLU A 151 -4.56 -11.92 -12.92
C GLU A 151 -4.86 -10.44 -12.65
N LEU A 152 -5.04 -9.65 -13.69
CA LEU A 152 -5.34 -8.24 -13.58
C LEU A 152 -6.35 -7.77 -14.64
N LEU A 153 -7.45 -7.22 -14.22
CA LEU A 153 -8.45 -6.72 -15.15
C LEU A 153 -8.06 -5.37 -15.77
N LYS A 154 -7.59 -4.43 -14.97
CA LYS A 154 -7.21 -3.09 -15.46
C LYS A 154 -5.99 -2.52 -14.73
N LEU A 155 -4.97 -2.20 -15.49
CA LEU A 155 -3.79 -1.47 -15.03
C LEU A 155 -3.76 -0.08 -15.66
N SER A 156 -3.70 0.96 -14.82
CA SER A 156 -3.46 2.33 -15.24
C SER A 156 -2.24 2.88 -14.51
N LEU A 157 -1.24 3.27 -15.28
CA LEU A 157 0.00 3.86 -14.77
C LEU A 157 0.15 5.26 -15.37
N ILE A 158 0.32 6.25 -14.50
CA ILE A 158 0.65 7.62 -14.87
C ILE A 158 1.94 7.97 -14.14
N LEU A 159 3.01 8.13 -14.91
CA LEU A 159 4.37 8.30 -14.42
C LEU A 159 4.97 9.55 -15.07
N THR A 160 5.62 10.40 -14.29
CA THR A 160 6.31 11.57 -14.87
C THR A 160 7.77 11.24 -15.11
N GLU A 161 8.46 10.75 -14.09
CA GLU A 161 9.86 10.31 -14.21
C GLU A 161 10.03 8.91 -13.63
N LEU A 162 10.45 7.97 -14.46
CA LEU A 162 10.69 6.60 -14.03
C LEU A 162 12.03 6.05 -14.53
N LEU A 163 12.89 5.63 -13.62
CA LEU A 163 14.18 5.07 -14.00
C LEU A 163 14.10 3.62 -14.48
N LYS A 164 13.34 2.77 -13.76
CA LYS A 164 13.19 1.35 -14.12
C LYS A 164 11.79 0.82 -13.83
N LEU A 165 11.14 0.32 -14.85
CA LEU A 165 9.87 -0.39 -14.76
C LEU A 165 10.08 -1.87 -15.12
N SER A 166 9.67 -2.77 -14.21
CA SER A 166 9.60 -4.20 -14.48
C SER A 166 8.18 -4.69 -14.21
N LEU A 167 7.53 -5.20 -15.24
CA LEU A 167 6.19 -5.76 -15.17
C LEU A 167 6.24 -7.23 -15.58
N ILE A 168 5.73 -8.10 -14.72
CA ILE A 168 5.52 -9.52 -15.00
C ILE A 168 4.05 -9.80 -14.77
N LEU A 169 3.33 -10.07 -15.84
CA LEU A 169 1.88 -10.26 -15.84
C LEU A 169 1.54 -11.54 -16.58
N THR A 170 0.72 -12.39 -15.98
CA THR A 170 0.27 -13.60 -16.65
C THR A 170 -0.96 -13.29 -17.51
N GLU A 171 -1.98 -12.71 -16.91
CA GLU A 171 -3.20 -12.31 -17.63
C GLU A 171 -3.53 -10.85 -17.36
N LEU A 172 -3.70 -10.08 -18.43
CA LEU A 172 -4.06 -8.67 -18.33
C LEU A 172 -5.10 -8.28 -19.38
N LEU A 173 -6.23 -7.77 -18.94
CA LEU A 173 -7.29 -7.36 -19.85
C LEU A 173 -7.04 -5.98 -20.48
N LYS A 174 -6.62 -5.00 -19.69
CA LYS A 174 -6.34 -3.63 -20.19
C LYS A 174 -5.14 -3.00 -19.50
N LEU A 175 -4.20 -2.56 -20.29
CA LEU A 175 -3.08 -1.75 -19.85
C LEU A 175 -3.18 -0.34 -20.46
N SER A 176 -3.14 0.69 -19.60
CA SER A 176 -2.93 2.08 -19.99
C SER A 176 -1.68 2.60 -19.29
N LEU A 177 -0.74 3.04 -20.09
CA LEU A 177 0.52 3.60 -19.62
C LEU A 177 0.70 5.00 -20.21
N ILE A 178 0.84 5.99 -19.34
CA ILE A 178 1.19 7.37 -19.70
C ILE A 178 2.49 7.69 -18.99
N ASP A 179 3.54 7.93 -19.74
CA ASP A 179 4.86 8.22 -19.20
C ASP A 179 5.48 9.40 -19.95
N THR A 180 6.21 10.27 -19.24
CA THR A 180 6.92 11.38 -19.84
C THR A 180 8.39 11.06 -20.04
N GLU A 181 9.02 10.41 -19.07
CA GLU A 181 10.43 10.03 -19.13
C GLU A 181 10.68 8.63 -18.53
N LEU A 182 10.86 7.63 -19.38
CA LEU A 182 11.16 6.25 -18.99
C LEU A 182 12.55 5.83 -19.49
N LEU A 183 13.43 5.49 -18.58
CA LEU A 183 14.79 5.07 -18.95
C LEU A 183 14.91 3.58 -19.31
N LYS A 184 14.21 2.69 -18.58
CA LYS A 184 14.24 1.24 -18.84
C LYS A 184 12.89 0.59 -18.56
N LEU A 185 12.35 -0.08 -19.56
CA LEU A 185 11.15 -0.90 -19.47
C LEU A 185 11.50 -2.37 -19.70
N SER A 186 11.10 -3.24 -18.76
CA SER A 186 11.07 -4.68 -18.94
C SER A 186 9.64 -5.17 -18.75
N LEU A 187 9.08 -5.75 -19.79
CA LEU A 187 7.69 -6.19 -19.82
C LEU A 187 7.63 -7.67 -20.24
N ILE A 188 7.08 -8.50 -19.36
CA ILE A 188 6.81 -9.92 -19.64
C ILE A 188 5.31 -10.12 -19.48
N LEU A 189 4.64 -10.42 -20.60
CA LEU A 189 3.20 -10.65 -20.66
C LEU A 189 2.93 -12.01 -21.31
N THR A 190 2.08 -12.81 -20.70
CA THR A 190 1.65 -14.06 -21.31
C THR A 190 0.39 -13.84 -22.14
N GLU A 191 -0.59 -13.13 -21.61
CA GLU A 191 -1.82 -12.78 -22.33
C GLU A 191 -2.20 -11.31 -22.10
N LEU A 192 -2.43 -10.58 -23.21
CA LEU A 192 -2.87 -9.18 -23.18
C LEU A 192 -3.97 -8.93 -24.21
N LEU A 193 -5.12 -8.40 -23.74
CA LEU A 193 -6.24 -8.09 -24.63
C LEU A 193 -6.19 -6.69 -25.23
N LYS A 194 -5.80 -5.66 -24.47
CA LYS A 194 -5.73 -4.26 -24.95
C LYS A 194 -4.58 -3.49 -24.32
N LEU A 195 -3.80 -2.84 -25.17
CA LEU A 195 -2.73 -1.93 -24.77
C LEU A 195 -3.02 -0.52 -25.29
N SER A 196 -2.87 0.50 -24.42
CA SER A 196 -2.88 1.93 -24.78
C SER A 196 -1.65 2.58 -24.14
N LEU A 197 -0.89 3.25 -24.98
CA LEU A 197 0.35 3.97 -24.60
C LEU A 197 0.16 5.46 -24.86
#